data_2971848ba5764f0e0b649466d9a45300
#
_entry.id   2971848ba5764f0e0b649466d9a45300
#
_cell.length_a   1.000
_cell.length_b   1.000
_cell.length_c   1.000
_cell.angle_alpha   90.00
_cell.angle_beta   90.00
_cell.angle_gamma   90.00
#
_symmetry.space_group_name_H-M   'P 1'
#
loop_
_entity.id
_entity.type
_entity.pdbx_description
1 polymer ?
#
loop_
_entity_poly.entity_id
_entity_poly.type
_entity_poly.pdbx_seq_one_letter_code
_entity_poly.pdbx_strand_id
1 'polypeptide(L)'
;IRSVVEAVLPDNNSSLMEKIFTQRKLGRGPAITVIGGGTGLSTLLRGMKYITSNCNAVVTVADDGGSSGRLRKEMGIIPPGDLRNCLVALADREPLMERIMQFRFNDGSPLAGHNFGNLFIAAMAEAEGSMEAGLAATSQILNVRGKVIPSTLSDIRLKAEMTDGTLIEGESEIPKAHKRIRRVGIEPSNVQATSSAVDAIMKAD
;
A
#
# COMPACT_ATOMS: atom_id res chain seq x y z
N ILE A 1 10.39 15.45 34.82
CA ILE A 1 10.28 14.62 33.58
C ILE A 1 9.08 15.06 32.75
N ARG A 2 7.87 15.22 33.36
CA ARG A 2 6.66 15.63 32.66
C ARG A 2 6.80 16.99 31.94
N SER A 3 7.31 18.00 32.60
CA SER A 3 7.53 19.35 32.07
C SER A 3 8.57 19.40 30.91
N VAL A 4 9.60 18.56 30.97
CA VAL A 4 10.62 18.49 29.91
C VAL A 4 10.09 17.81 28.66
N VAL A 5 9.27 16.77 28.83
CA VAL A 5 8.65 16.06 27.70
C VAL A 5 7.60 16.94 27.00
N GLU A 6 6.82 17.73 27.76
CA GLU A 6 5.84 18.67 27.21
C GLU A 6 6.51 19.84 26.45
N ALA A 7 7.73 20.25 26.88
CA ALA A 7 8.50 21.31 26.19
C ALA A 7 9.17 20.85 24.89
N VAL A 8 9.46 19.55 24.75
CA VAL A 8 10.15 18.97 23.58
C VAL A 8 9.18 18.46 22.50
N LEU A 9 7.90 18.30 22.83
CA LEU A 9 6.85 17.88 21.88
C LEU A 9 5.85 19.02 21.63
N PRO A 10 6.14 19.97 20.74
CA PRO A 10 5.18 20.98 20.38
C PRO A 10 4.01 20.34 19.61
N ASP A 11 2.82 20.75 19.98
CA ASP A 11 1.53 20.45 19.34
C ASP A 11 1.04 19.01 19.39
N ASN A 12 0.42 18.67 20.51
CA ASN A 12 -0.78 17.82 20.52
C ASN A 12 -1.48 17.89 21.89
N ASN A 13 -2.76 18.20 21.89
CA ASN A 13 -3.62 18.30 23.08
C ASN A 13 -3.78 17.00 23.90
N SER A 14 -3.09 15.91 23.56
CA SER A 14 -3.10 14.67 24.32
C SER A 14 -1.84 14.54 25.17
N SER A 15 -2.01 14.21 26.46
CA SER A 15 -0.88 13.99 27.35
C SER A 15 -0.06 12.77 26.90
N LEU A 16 1.26 12.76 27.23
CA LEU A 16 2.12 11.59 26.95
C LEU A 16 1.50 10.28 27.46
N MET A 17 0.82 10.34 28.61
CA MET A 17 0.13 9.19 29.20
C MET A 17 -1.00 8.68 28.32
N GLU A 18 -1.78 9.56 27.71
CA GLU A 18 -2.85 9.17 26.79
C GLU A 18 -2.30 8.51 25.51
N LYS A 19 -1.19 9.04 24.99
CA LYS A 19 -0.52 8.43 23.84
C LYS A 19 -0.01 7.01 24.14
N ILE A 20 0.67 6.84 25.29
CA ILE A 20 1.16 5.54 25.74
C ILE A 20 -0.01 4.57 25.98
N PHE A 21 -1.08 5.03 26.61
CA PHE A 21 -2.26 4.22 26.88
C PHE A 21 -2.94 3.77 25.56
N THR A 22 -3.13 4.71 24.63
CA THR A 22 -3.70 4.42 23.31
C THR A 22 -2.85 3.42 22.55
N GLN A 23 -1.54 3.62 22.51
CA GLN A 23 -0.62 2.72 21.83
C GLN A 23 -0.64 1.31 22.43
N ARG A 24 -0.66 1.18 23.76
CA ARG A 24 -0.80 -0.11 24.45
C ARG A 24 -2.14 -0.77 24.17
N LYS A 25 -3.23 -0.01 24.15
CA LYS A 25 -4.58 -0.52 23.83
C LYS A 25 -4.63 -1.06 22.41
N LEU A 26 -4.12 -0.31 21.43
CA LEU A 26 -4.07 -0.74 20.03
C LEU A 26 -3.16 -1.96 19.83
N GLY A 27 -2.04 -2.04 20.54
CA GLY A 27 -1.13 -3.20 20.48
C GLY A 27 -1.71 -4.50 21.06
N ARG A 28 -2.78 -4.41 21.86
CA ARG A 28 -3.53 -5.56 22.38
C ARG A 28 -4.80 -5.88 21.57
N GLY A 29 -5.05 -5.10 20.52
CA GLY A 29 -6.17 -5.35 19.62
C GLY A 29 -5.98 -6.63 18.81
N PRO A 30 -7.04 -7.13 18.15
CA PRO A 30 -7.00 -8.36 17.37
C PRO A 30 -6.00 -8.26 16.22
N ALA A 31 -5.44 -9.40 15.83
CA ALA A 31 -4.59 -9.53 14.64
C ALA A 31 -5.47 -9.64 13.40
N ILE A 32 -5.58 -8.55 12.64
CA ILE A 32 -6.47 -8.48 11.48
C ILE A 32 -5.66 -8.45 10.22
N THR A 33 -5.94 -9.36 9.30
CA THR A 33 -5.36 -9.34 7.95
C THR A 33 -6.45 -9.00 6.93
N VAL A 34 -6.23 -7.94 6.16
CA VAL A 34 -7.15 -7.48 5.11
C VAL A 34 -6.48 -7.71 3.76
N ILE A 35 -7.18 -8.35 2.82
CA ILE A 35 -6.67 -8.65 1.48
C ILE A 35 -7.44 -7.79 0.48
N GLY A 36 -6.73 -7.12 -0.43
CA GLY A 36 -7.35 -6.32 -1.47
C GLY A 36 -6.39 -5.39 -2.18
N GLY A 37 -6.95 -4.43 -2.93
CA GLY A 37 -6.20 -3.40 -3.64
C GLY A 37 -7.03 -2.14 -3.79
N GLY A 38 -6.42 -1.10 -4.35
CA GLY A 38 -7.08 0.13 -4.70
C GLY A 38 -7.68 0.92 -3.54
N THR A 39 -8.69 1.72 -3.87
CA THR A 39 -9.30 2.69 -2.97
C THR A 39 -10.09 2.04 -1.82
N GLY A 40 -10.72 0.89 -2.09
CA GLY A 40 -11.54 0.20 -1.09
C GLY A 40 -10.74 -0.24 0.13
N LEU A 41 -9.60 -0.89 -0.11
CA LEU A 41 -8.70 -1.35 0.96
C LEU A 41 -8.18 -0.16 1.79
N SER A 42 -7.64 0.87 1.14
CA SER A 42 -7.11 2.04 1.86
C SER A 42 -8.17 2.76 2.68
N THR A 43 -9.41 2.83 2.21
CA THR A 43 -10.54 3.39 2.98
C THR A 43 -10.83 2.59 4.24
N LEU A 44 -10.86 1.26 4.15
CA LEU A 44 -11.04 0.39 5.31
C LEU A 44 -9.90 0.56 6.32
N LEU A 45 -8.64 0.58 5.86
CA LEU A 45 -7.46 0.72 6.71
C LEU A 45 -7.43 2.02 7.51
N ARG A 46 -7.99 3.13 6.97
CA ARG A 46 -8.14 4.38 7.72
C ARG A 46 -8.95 4.22 9.00
N GLY A 47 -9.98 3.37 8.96
CA GLY A 47 -10.76 3.02 10.16
C GLY A 47 -10.04 2.02 11.08
N MET A 48 -9.44 1.00 10.49
CA MET A 48 -8.81 -0.11 11.21
C MET A 48 -7.66 0.33 12.11
N LYS A 49 -6.86 1.32 11.71
CA LYS A 49 -5.73 1.84 12.51
C LYS A 49 -6.13 2.42 13.89
N TYR A 50 -7.42 2.71 14.11
CA TYR A 50 -7.95 3.15 15.40
C TYR A 50 -8.50 2.00 16.25
N ILE A 51 -8.57 0.79 15.70
CA ILE A 51 -9.06 -0.41 16.38
C ILE A 51 -7.90 -1.26 16.86
N THR A 52 -6.90 -1.47 16.01
CA THR A 52 -5.72 -2.28 16.30
C THR A 52 -4.49 -1.77 15.59
N SER A 53 -3.31 -1.95 16.20
CA SER A 53 -2.02 -1.80 15.49
C SER A 53 -1.51 -3.13 14.91
N ASN A 54 -2.19 -4.25 15.19
CA ASN A 54 -1.88 -5.57 14.65
C ASN A 54 -2.61 -5.80 13.32
N CYS A 55 -2.61 -4.79 12.45
CA CYS A 55 -3.26 -4.83 11.16
C CYS A 55 -2.26 -5.13 10.04
N ASN A 56 -2.55 -6.14 9.21
CA ASN A 56 -1.78 -6.47 8.03
C ASN A 56 -2.64 -6.20 6.78
N ALA A 57 -2.12 -5.43 5.84
CA ALA A 57 -2.73 -5.21 4.54
C ALA A 57 -1.98 -6.02 3.49
N VAL A 58 -2.56 -7.12 3.02
CA VAL A 58 -2.05 -7.88 1.87
C VAL A 58 -2.61 -7.26 0.61
N VAL A 59 -1.74 -6.61 -0.17
CA VAL A 59 -2.11 -5.73 -1.27
C VAL A 59 -1.87 -6.41 -2.61
N THR A 60 -2.86 -6.36 -3.49
CA THR A 60 -2.72 -6.82 -4.88
C THR A 60 -1.75 -5.93 -5.66
N VAL A 61 -1.03 -6.53 -6.61
CA VAL A 61 0.04 -5.88 -7.39
C VAL A 61 -0.19 -5.99 -8.90
N ALA A 62 -1.44 -5.89 -9.33
CA ALA A 62 -1.82 -6.02 -10.72
C ALA A 62 -1.99 -4.66 -11.46
N ASP A 63 -1.91 -3.51 -10.74
CA ASP A 63 -2.07 -2.17 -11.32
C ASP A 63 -1.06 -1.93 -12.45
N ASP A 64 -1.58 -1.57 -13.62
CA ASP A 64 -0.78 -1.26 -14.82
C ASP A 64 -1.01 0.18 -15.31
N GLY A 65 -1.73 0.99 -14.54
CA GLY A 65 -2.09 2.35 -14.89
C GLY A 65 -1.10 3.42 -14.48
N GLY A 66 -1.14 4.55 -15.14
CA GLY A 66 -0.47 5.81 -14.77
C GLY A 66 1.00 5.68 -14.37
N SER A 67 1.36 6.27 -13.23
CA SER A 67 2.73 6.26 -12.70
C SER A 67 3.21 4.86 -12.28
N SER A 68 2.32 4.02 -11.71
CA SER A 68 2.64 2.64 -11.31
C SER A 68 3.03 1.79 -12.50
N GLY A 69 2.22 1.83 -13.58
CA GLY A 69 2.48 1.06 -14.78
C GLY A 69 3.77 1.48 -15.50
N ARG A 70 4.15 2.79 -15.45
CA ARG A 70 5.42 3.26 -16.01
C ARG A 70 6.61 2.72 -15.22
N LEU A 71 6.61 2.87 -13.88
CA LEU A 71 7.69 2.37 -13.03
C LEU A 71 7.86 0.85 -13.14
N ARG A 72 6.75 0.12 -13.22
CA ARG A 72 6.75 -1.31 -13.48
C ARG A 72 7.50 -1.65 -14.78
N LYS A 73 7.24 -0.92 -15.88
CA LYS A 73 7.88 -1.15 -17.17
C LYS A 73 9.35 -0.71 -17.21
N GLU A 74 9.66 0.42 -16.59
CA GLU A 74 10.99 1.05 -16.65
C GLU A 74 11.97 0.44 -15.66
N MET A 75 11.51 0.08 -14.47
CA MET A 75 12.36 -0.43 -13.37
C MET A 75 12.17 -1.92 -13.08
N GLY A 76 11.20 -2.59 -13.71
CA GLY A 76 10.93 -4.01 -13.45
C GLY A 76 10.41 -4.32 -12.04
N ILE A 77 9.86 -3.33 -11.35
CA ILE A 77 9.32 -3.47 -10.00
C ILE A 77 7.81 -3.76 -10.02
N ILE A 78 7.29 -4.34 -8.94
CA ILE A 78 5.84 -4.42 -8.77
C ILE A 78 5.23 -3.03 -8.63
N PRO A 79 3.98 -2.80 -9.10
CA PRO A 79 3.37 -1.48 -9.13
C PRO A 79 3.16 -0.93 -7.70
N PRO A 80 3.71 0.26 -7.37
CA PRO A 80 3.70 0.77 -5.99
C PRO A 80 2.41 1.52 -5.61
N GLY A 81 1.49 1.78 -6.54
CA GLY A 81 0.35 2.68 -6.32
C GLY A 81 -0.56 2.27 -5.17
N ASP A 82 -1.03 1.04 -5.17
CA ASP A 82 -1.91 0.52 -4.12
C ASP A 82 -1.17 0.32 -2.78
N LEU A 83 0.09 -0.13 -2.84
CA LEU A 83 0.96 -0.20 -1.67
C LEU A 83 1.12 1.18 -1.00
N ARG A 84 1.38 2.21 -1.79
CA ARG A 84 1.44 3.61 -1.33
C ARG A 84 0.13 4.05 -0.66
N ASN A 85 -1.02 3.78 -1.28
CA ASN A 85 -2.31 4.16 -0.73
C ASN A 85 -2.55 3.51 0.64
N CYS A 86 -2.16 2.25 0.81
CA CYS A 86 -2.26 1.53 2.09
C CYS A 86 -1.28 2.08 3.14
N LEU A 87 -0.03 2.38 2.76
CA LEU A 87 0.95 3.01 3.65
C LEU A 87 0.44 4.36 4.19
N VAL A 88 -0.07 5.22 3.30
CA VAL A 88 -0.64 6.52 3.67
C VAL A 88 -1.85 6.35 4.61
N ALA A 89 -2.74 5.42 4.31
CA ALA A 89 -3.93 5.15 5.12
C ALA A 89 -3.59 4.71 6.55
N LEU A 90 -2.52 3.95 6.73
CA LEU A 90 -2.04 3.47 8.02
C LEU A 90 -1.07 4.42 8.72
N ALA A 91 -0.60 5.49 8.08
CA ALA A 91 0.30 6.47 8.68
C ALA A 91 -0.36 7.25 9.81
N ASP A 92 0.40 7.58 10.85
CA ASP A 92 -0.09 8.35 12.01
C ASP A 92 -0.48 9.79 11.63
N ARG A 93 0.30 10.42 10.75
CA ARG A 93 0.08 11.80 10.27
C ARG A 93 -0.46 11.79 8.83
N GLU A 94 -1.58 11.14 8.66
CA GLU A 94 -2.20 10.93 7.35
C GLU A 94 -2.35 12.20 6.49
N PRO A 95 -2.88 13.36 6.98
CA PRO A 95 -3.12 14.51 6.11
C PRO A 95 -1.84 15.08 5.47
N LEU A 96 -0.72 15.10 6.23
CA LEU A 96 0.56 15.53 5.70
C LEU A 96 1.16 14.51 4.76
N MET A 97 1.13 13.23 5.14
CA MET A 97 1.62 12.14 4.34
C MET A 97 0.82 11.97 3.06
N GLU A 98 -0.52 12.09 3.13
CA GLU A 98 -1.37 12.07 1.96
C GLU A 98 -0.99 13.16 0.96
N ARG A 99 -0.83 14.40 1.41
CA ARG A 99 -0.46 15.53 0.56
C ARG A 99 0.88 15.33 -0.14
N ILE A 100 1.91 14.84 0.58
CA ILE A 100 3.24 14.61 0.03
C ILE A 100 3.25 13.37 -0.86
N MET A 101 2.73 12.26 -0.39
CA MET A 101 2.75 10.98 -1.08
C MET A 101 1.80 10.92 -2.29
N GLN A 102 0.79 11.80 -2.33
CA GLN A 102 -0.12 11.95 -3.47
C GLN A 102 0.33 13.02 -4.46
N PHE A 103 1.40 13.75 -4.18
CA PHE A 103 1.90 14.78 -5.07
C PHE A 103 2.22 14.21 -6.45
N ARG A 104 1.71 14.86 -7.51
CA ARG A 104 2.03 14.55 -8.91
C ARG A 104 2.85 15.65 -9.52
N PHE A 105 3.87 15.25 -10.25
CA PHE A 105 4.68 16.18 -11.03
C PHE A 105 3.88 16.66 -12.24
N ASN A 106 3.85 17.99 -12.43
CA ASN A 106 3.14 18.64 -13.51
C ASN A 106 3.84 18.46 -14.86
N ASP A 107 3.13 18.76 -15.94
CA ASP A 107 3.65 18.80 -17.29
C ASP A 107 4.81 19.81 -17.40
N GLY A 108 5.80 19.49 -18.24
CA GLY A 108 7.01 20.29 -18.40
C GLY A 108 8.21 19.86 -17.54
N SER A 109 8.02 18.88 -16.65
CA SER A 109 9.11 18.22 -15.91
C SER A 109 9.45 16.87 -16.55
N PRO A 110 10.71 16.42 -16.54
CA PRO A 110 11.05 15.02 -16.88
C PRO A 110 10.28 13.97 -16.06
N LEU A 111 9.82 14.36 -14.87
CA LEU A 111 8.99 13.52 -13.99
C LEU A 111 7.49 13.67 -14.21
N ALA A 112 7.06 14.40 -15.26
CA ALA A 112 5.64 14.67 -15.53
C ALA A 112 4.77 13.43 -15.47
N GLY A 113 3.66 13.54 -14.72
CA GLY A 113 2.68 12.46 -14.51
C GLY A 113 3.15 11.36 -13.55
N HIS A 114 4.41 11.36 -13.06
CA HIS A 114 4.79 10.52 -11.94
C HIS A 114 4.18 11.03 -10.63
N ASN A 115 3.92 10.08 -9.74
CA ASN A 115 3.52 10.37 -8.37
C ASN A 115 4.76 10.28 -7.48
N PHE A 116 4.96 11.29 -6.61
CA PHE A 116 6.12 11.33 -5.72
C PHE A 116 6.21 10.08 -4.83
N GLY A 117 5.10 9.68 -4.23
CA GLY A 117 5.10 8.51 -3.34
C GLY A 117 5.43 7.20 -4.06
N ASN A 118 5.08 7.08 -5.34
CA ASN A 118 5.49 5.91 -6.13
C ASN A 118 7.00 5.92 -6.39
N LEU A 119 7.57 7.08 -6.73
CA LEU A 119 9.02 7.24 -6.88
C LEU A 119 9.76 7.00 -5.56
N PHE A 120 9.21 7.48 -4.45
CA PHE A 120 9.78 7.28 -3.13
C PHE A 120 9.86 5.79 -2.77
N ILE A 121 8.78 5.03 -2.98
CA ILE A 121 8.77 3.57 -2.73
C ILE A 121 9.76 2.85 -3.65
N ALA A 122 9.82 3.24 -4.93
CA ALA A 122 10.77 2.66 -5.88
C ALA A 122 12.23 2.90 -5.45
N ALA A 123 12.56 4.13 -5.05
CA ALA A 123 13.88 4.48 -4.54
C ALA A 123 14.23 3.73 -3.25
N MET A 124 13.26 3.59 -2.34
CA MET A 124 13.46 2.80 -1.11
C MET A 124 13.70 1.32 -1.41
N ALA A 125 12.96 0.74 -2.38
CA ALA A 125 13.16 -0.65 -2.78
C ALA A 125 14.56 -0.88 -3.38
N GLU A 126 15.06 0.07 -4.16
CA GLU A 126 16.40 0.02 -4.73
C GLU A 126 17.49 0.17 -3.65
N ALA A 127 17.33 1.15 -2.76
CA ALA A 127 18.28 1.41 -1.67
C ALA A 127 18.39 0.25 -0.67
N GLU A 128 17.27 -0.40 -0.36
CA GLU A 128 17.19 -1.52 0.59
C GLU A 128 17.40 -2.90 -0.08
N GLY A 129 17.57 -2.93 -1.41
CA GLY A 129 17.85 -4.12 -2.19
C GLY A 129 16.65 -5.04 -2.45
N SER A 130 15.47 -4.73 -1.94
CA SER A 130 14.23 -5.45 -2.26
C SER A 130 12.98 -4.60 -1.99
N MET A 131 11.88 -4.92 -2.67
CA MET A 131 10.60 -4.24 -2.46
C MET A 131 10.07 -4.43 -1.02
N GLU A 132 10.21 -5.61 -0.45
CA GLU A 132 9.75 -5.87 0.92
C GLU A 132 10.55 -5.08 1.95
N ALA A 133 11.87 -5.02 1.81
CA ALA A 133 12.73 -4.22 2.67
C ALA A 133 12.45 -2.71 2.50
N GLY A 134 12.28 -2.23 1.28
CA GLY A 134 11.91 -0.84 0.98
C GLY A 134 10.56 -0.43 1.57
N LEU A 135 9.55 -1.32 1.51
CA LEU A 135 8.25 -1.09 2.15
C LEU A 135 8.35 -1.07 3.68
N ALA A 136 9.18 -1.94 4.27
CA ALA A 136 9.42 -1.96 5.71
C ALA A 136 10.11 -0.66 6.17
N ALA A 137 11.14 -0.20 5.48
CA ALA A 137 11.83 1.06 5.76
C ALA A 137 10.88 2.27 5.55
N THR A 138 10.09 2.28 4.47
CA THR A 138 9.07 3.29 4.24
C THR A 138 8.05 3.33 5.38
N SER A 139 7.61 2.18 5.88
CA SER A 139 6.68 2.08 7.00
C SER A 139 7.23 2.69 8.28
N GLN A 140 8.53 2.53 8.54
CA GLN A 140 9.21 3.16 9.68
C GLN A 140 9.27 4.68 9.53
N ILE A 141 9.67 5.19 8.36
CA ILE A 141 9.75 6.63 8.07
C ILE A 141 8.38 7.31 8.23
N LEU A 142 7.32 6.66 7.76
CA LEU A 142 5.95 7.19 7.81
C LEU A 142 5.23 6.91 9.14
N ASN A 143 5.88 6.21 10.07
CA ASN A 143 5.27 5.76 11.33
C ASN A 143 3.91 5.06 11.08
N VAL A 144 3.94 4.05 10.24
CA VAL A 144 2.74 3.28 9.84
C VAL A 144 2.29 2.35 10.97
N ARG A 145 0.99 2.35 11.27
CA ARG A 145 0.38 1.43 12.25
C ARG A 145 -0.05 0.14 11.55
N GLY A 146 0.73 -0.91 11.71
CA GLY A 146 0.51 -2.18 11.05
C GLY A 146 1.55 -2.47 9.97
N LYS A 147 1.20 -3.35 9.01
CA LYS A 147 2.11 -3.77 7.92
C LYS A 147 1.40 -3.68 6.57
N VAL A 148 2.13 -3.25 5.56
CA VAL A 148 1.70 -3.31 4.16
C VAL A 148 2.57 -4.32 3.45
N ILE A 149 1.95 -5.35 2.91
CA ILE A 149 2.59 -6.55 2.39
C ILE A 149 2.12 -6.77 0.95
N PRO A 150 3.01 -6.88 -0.05
CA PRO A 150 2.60 -7.23 -1.40
C PRO A 150 2.13 -8.69 -1.44
N SER A 151 1.06 -8.98 -2.17
CA SER A 151 0.53 -10.33 -2.33
C SER A 151 1.53 -11.27 -3.00
N THR A 152 2.30 -10.74 -3.94
CA THR A 152 3.41 -11.42 -4.63
C THR A 152 4.46 -10.42 -5.06
N LEU A 153 5.68 -10.86 -5.33
CA LEU A 153 6.75 -10.07 -5.94
C LEU A 153 6.88 -10.32 -7.46
N SER A 154 6.09 -11.24 -7.98
CA SER A 154 6.09 -11.55 -9.41
C SER A 154 5.38 -10.47 -10.23
N ASP A 155 5.84 -10.25 -11.45
CA ASP A 155 5.19 -9.40 -12.43
C ASP A 155 3.91 -10.08 -12.95
N ILE A 156 2.76 -9.74 -12.37
CA ILE A 156 1.46 -10.32 -12.73
C ILE A 156 0.62 -9.33 -13.53
N ARG A 157 -0.23 -9.85 -14.41
CA ARG A 157 -1.23 -9.06 -15.14
C ARG A 157 -2.59 -9.69 -15.00
N LEU A 158 -3.62 -8.86 -14.93
CA LEU A 158 -5.00 -9.35 -15.01
C LEU A 158 -5.32 -9.71 -16.46
N LYS A 159 -6.04 -10.83 -16.62
CA LYS A 159 -6.55 -11.31 -17.90
C LYS A 159 -8.03 -11.63 -17.76
N ALA A 160 -8.86 -10.98 -18.53
CA ALA A 160 -10.31 -11.20 -18.54
C ALA A 160 -10.76 -11.86 -19.82
N GLU A 161 -11.55 -12.91 -19.68
CA GLU A 161 -12.34 -13.51 -20.76
C GLU A 161 -13.74 -12.88 -20.72
N MET A 162 -14.15 -12.27 -21.81
CA MET A 162 -15.46 -11.66 -21.95
C MET A 162 -16.49 -12.70 -22.39
N THR A 163 -17.78 -12.41 -22.21
CA THR A 163 -18.88 -13.33 -22.58
C THR A 163 -18.97 -13.63 -24.10
N ASP A 164 -18.37 -12.76 -24.90
CA ASP A 164 -18.27 -12.95 -26.37
C ASP A 164 -16.99 -13.70 -26.80
N GLY A 165 -16.21 -14.23 -25.83
CA GLY A 165 -14.96 -14.94 -26.08
C GLY A 165 -13.72 -14.04 -26.27
N THR A 166 -13.85 -12.71 -26.25
CA THR A 166 -12.71 -11.79 -26.33
C THR A 166 -11.84 -11.92 -25.10
N LEU A 167 -10.51 -11.99 -25.27
CA LEU A 167 -9.54 -11.92 -24.18
C LEU A 167 -8.97 -10.51 -24.08
N ILE A 168 -8.96 -9.96 -22.87
CA ILE A 168 -8.41 -8.63 -22.58
C ILE A 168 -7.41 -8.76 -21.44
N GLU A 169 -6.23 -8.17 -21.62
CA GLU A 169 -5.14 -8.15 -20.64
C GLU A 169 -4.93 -6.73 -20.14
N GLY A 170 -4.72 -6.60 -18.83
CA GLY A 170 -4.45 -5.34 -18.14
C GLY A 170 -5.65 -4.85 -17.32
N GLU A 171 -5.36 -4.46 -16.07
CA GLU A 171 -6.37 -3.93 -15.16
C GLU A 171 -7.03 -2.67 -15.73
N SER A 172 -6.23 -1.78 -16.31
CA SER A 172 -6.70 -0.53 -16.91
C SER A 172 -7.49 -0.70 -18.21
N GLU A 173 -7.31 -1.80 -18.94
CA GLU A 173 -7.94 -2.06 -20.23
C GLU A 173 -9.30 -2.78 -20.10
N ILE A 174 -9.43 -3.62 -19.07
CA ILE A 174 -10.66 -4.40 -18.85
C ILE A 174 -11.91 -3.51 -18.74
N PRO A 175 -11.93 -2.42 -17.95
CA PRO A 175 -13.10 -1.55 -17.88
C PRO A 175 -13.40 -0.80 -19.18
N LYS A 176 -12.38 -0.45 -19.97
CA LYS A 176 -12.52 0.30 -21.24
C LYS A 176 -13.23 -0.51 -22.31
N ALA A 177 -13.21 -1.82 -22.20
CA ALA A 177 -13.88 -2.70 -23.14
C ALA A 177 -15.40 -2.60 -23.08
N HIS A 178 -15.96 -2.11 -21.98
CA HIS A 178 -17.43 -2.02 -21.77
C HIS A 178 -18.18 -3.33 -22.04
N LYS A 179 -17.52 -4.48 -21.85
CA LYS A 179 -18.06 -5.82 -22.09
C LYS A 179 -18.32 -6.54 -20.78
N ARG A 180 -19.25 -7.48 -20.80
CA ARG A 180 -19.51 -8.32 -19.63
C ARG A 180 -18.40 -9.36 -19.47
N ILE A 181 -17.82 -9.41 -18.27
CA ILE A 181 -16.76 -10.36 -17.92
C ILE A 181 -17.39 -11.74 -17.65
N ARG A 182 -16.83 -12.78 -18.26
CA ARG A 182 -17.12 -14.18 -17.98
C ARG A 182 -16.21 -14.73 -16.87
N ARG A 183 -14.91 -14.46 -17.00
CA ARG A 183 -13.88 -14.96 -16.07
C ARG A 183 -12.72 -13.98 -15.98
N VAL A 184 -12.13 -13.88 -14.80
CA VAL A 184 -10.88 -13.16 -14.56
C VAL A 184 -9.83 -14.13 -14.03
N GLY A 185 -8.60 -13.97 -14.47
CA GLY A 185 -7.43 -14.70 -14.02
C GLY A 185 -6.21 -13.80 -13.97
N ILE A 186 -5.10 -14.35 -13.55
CA ILE A 186 -3.78 -13.69 -13.57
C ILE A 186 -2.84 -14.43 -14.51
N GLU A 187 -1.92 -13.69 -15.10
CA GLU A 187 -0.85 -14.20 -15.94
C GLU A 187 0.50 -13.72 -15.39
N PRO A 188 1.47 -14.62 -15.08
CA PRO A 188 1.37 -16.07 -15.15
C PRO A 188 0.46 -16.66 -14.04
N SER A 189 -0.14 -17.82 -14.29
CA SER A 189 -1.13 -18.44 -13.38
C SER A 189 -0.53 -19.17 -12.18
N ASN A 190 0.77 -19.49 -12.23
CA ASN A 190 1.49 -20.27 -11.19
C ASN A 190 2.29 -19.40 -10.22
N VAL A 191 1.82 -18.17 -9.97
CA VAL A 191 2.49 -17.20 -9.10
C VAL A 191 2.42 -17.63 -7.63
N GLN A 192 3.52 -17.47 -6.92
CA GLN A 192 3.59 -17.71 -5.48
C GLN A 192 3.28 -16.43 -4.71
N ALA A 193 2.53 -16.58 -3.63
CA ALA A 193 2.37 -15.51 -2.64
C ALA A 193 3.68 -15.26 -1.89
N THR A 194 3.88 -14.04 -1.38
CA THR A 194 5.00 -13.77 -0.47
C THR A 194 4.84 -14.58 0.82
N SER A 195 5.95 -15.02 1.42
CA SER A 195 5.92 -15.72 2.72
C SER A 195 5.30 -14.83 3.81
N SER A 196 5.58 -13.53 3.77
CA SER A 196 5.00 -12.54 4.67
C SER A 196 3.48 -12.42 4.54
N ALA A 197 2.92 -12.54 3.33
CA ALA A 197 1.46 -12.55 3.12
C ALA A 197 0.82 -13.83 3.67
N VAL A 198 1.41 -14.99 3.38
CA VAL A 198 0.92 -16.27 3.94
C VAL A 198 0.96 -16.25 5.46
N ASP A 199 2.07 -15.81 6.05
CA ASP A 199 2.24 -15.69 7.50
C ASP A 199 1.22 -14.75 8.14
N ALA A 200 0.95 -13.62 7.49
CA ALA A 200 -0.04 -12.65 7.99
C ALA A 200 -1.45 -13.23 7.99
N ILE A 201 -1.82 -14.00 6.97
CA ILE A 201 -3.12 -14.66 6.87
C ILE A 201 -3.26 -15.76 7.92
N MET A 202 -2.23 -16.59 8.08
CA MET A 202 -2.26 -17.72 9.03
C MET A 202 -2.24 -17.29 10.50
N LYS A 203 -1.77 -16.08 10.81
CA LYS A 203 -1.70 -15.54 12.18
C LYS A 203 -2.84 -14.56 12.50
N ALA A 204 -3.80 -14.38 11.58
CA ALA A 204 -4.99 -13.56 11.82
C ALA A 204 -5.96 -14.28 12.78
N ASP A 205 -6.63 -13.50 13.66
CA ASP A 205 -7.67 -13.99 14.58
C ASP A 205 -8.97 -14.35 13.87
#